data_8eac045a03613792f89518a60f8f9ba9
#
_entry.id   8eac045a03613792f89518a60f8f9ba9
#
_cell.length_a   1.000
_cell.length_b   1.000
_cell.length_c   1.000
_cell.angle_alpha   90.00
_cell.angle_beta   90.00
_cell.angle_gamma   90.00
#
_symmetry.space_group_name_H-M   'P 1'
#
loop_
_entity.id
_entity.type
_entity.pdbx_description
1 polymer ?
#
loop_
_entity_poly.entity_id
_entity_poly.type
_entity_poly.pdbx_seq_one_letter_code
_entity_poly.pdbx_strand_id
1 'polypeptide(L)'
;MAKKKPVRERDLFSQQDPKKLYLLDGMALIYRAHFGMIRSPRFTSAGKPTSAVYGVTNTLFDILKRQQPTHIAVAFDTEEPTFRHEQFSEYKATRDKQPEDISEQIPLSLIHI
;
A
#
# COMPACT_ATOMS: atom_id res chain seq x y z
N MET A 1 -40.29 -3.56 -24.60
CA MET A 1 -39.40 -2.72 -23.79
C MET A 1 -39.72 -2.93 -22.32
N ALA A 2 -38.77 -3.39 -21.56
CA ALA A 2 -38.95 -3.50 -20.12
C ALA A 2 -38.97 -2.10 -19.48
N LYS A 3 -40.10 -1.74 -18.87
CA LYS A 3 -40.15 -0.51 -18.08
C LYS A 3 -39.20 -0.63 -16.89
N LYS A 4 -38.23 0.26 -16.78
CA LYS A 4 -37.40 0.37 -15.55
C LYS A 4 -38.37 0.59 -14.39
N LYS A 5 -38.29 -0.25 -13.36
CA LYS A 5 -39.02 -0.03 -12.11
C LYS A 5 -38.56 1.29 -11.50
N PRO A 6 -39.47 2.10 -10.95
CA PRO A 6 -39.08 3.32 -10.25
C PRO A 6 -38.19 2.93 -9.09
N VAL A 7 -37.01 3.60 -9.02
CA VAL A 7 -36.04 3.40 -7.94
C VAL A 7 -36.66 3.94 -6.65
N ARG A 8 -36.87 3.07 -5.66
CA ARG A 8 -37.32 3.49 -4.33
C ARG A 8 -36.23 4.26 -3.62
N GLU A 9 -36.60 5.23 -2.80
CA GLU A 9 -35.65 6.02 -2.02
C GLU A 9 -34.68 5.14 -1.23
N ARG A 10 -35.15 4.00 -0.74
CA ARG A 10 -34.35 2.96 -0.10
C ARG A 10 -33.29 2.35 -1.03
N ASP A 11 -33.59 2.26 -2.32
CA ASP A 11 -32.69 1.72 -3.35
C ASP A 11 -31.65 2.76 -3.77
N LEU A 12 -31.96 4.05 -3.62
CA LEU A 12 -30.97 5.13 -3.83
C LEU A 12 -29.86 5.09 -2.79
N PHE A 13 -30.19 4.75 -1.55
CA PHE A 13 -29.22 4.59 -0.49
C PHE A 13 -28.53 3.21 -0.52
N SER A 14 -29.16 2.19 -1.05
CA SER A 14 -28.56 0.88 -1.24
C SER A 14 -27.74 0.76 -2.52
N GLN A 15 -27.91 1.68 -3.46
CA GLN A 15 -27.07 1.83 -4.65
C GLN A 15 -25.85 2.72 -4.42
N GLN A 16 -25.67 3.26 -3.21
CA GLN A 16 -24.33 3.72 -2.84
C GLN A 16 -23.40 2.52 -3.01
N ASP A 17 -22.37 2.69 -3.82
CA ASP A 17 -21.33 1.69 -3.97
C ASP A 17 -21.00 1.09 -2.61
N PRO A 18 -20.99 -0.24 -2.50
CA PRO A 18 -20.71 -0.86 -1.21
C PRO A 18 -19.40 -0.28 -0.69
N LYS A 19 -19.37 0.07 0.60
CA LYS A 19 -18.15 0.58 1.22
C LYS A 19 -17.02 -0.40 1.00
N LYS A 20 -15.97 0.05 0.32
CA LYS A 20 -14.78 -0.74 0.03
C LYS A 20 -13.63 -0.20 0.85
N LEU A 21 -13.11 -1.03 1.73
CA LEU A 21 -11.89 -0.74 2.47
C LEU A 21 -10.74 -1.55 1.87
N TYR A 22 -9.72 -0.85 1.37
CA TYR A 22 -8.47 -1.45 0.94
C TYR A 22 -7.43 -1.28 2.03
N LEU A 23 -7.00 -2.38 2.59
CA LEU A 23 -5.89 -2.42 3.53
C LEU A 23 -4.64 -2.93 2.81
N LEU A 24 -3.61 -2.12 2.78
CA LEU A 24 -2.38 -2.42 2.09
C LEU A 24 -1.26 -2.65 3.10
N ASP A 25 -0.49 -3.71 2.89
CA ASP A 25 0.77 -3.92 3.59
C ASP A 25 1.85 -3.09 2.89
N GLY A 26 2.21 -1.95 3.49
CA GLY A 26 3.17 -1.02 2.92
C GLY A 26 4.55 -1.62 2.74
N MET A 27 5.01 -2.43 3.70
CA MET A 27 6.31 -3.10 3.59
C MET A 27 6.32 -4.14 2.48
N ALA A 28 5.25 -4.92 2.32
CA ALA A 28 5.13 -5.87 1.23
C ALA A 28 5.15 -5.17 -0.14
N LEU A 29 4.47 -4.04 -0.28
CA LEU A 29 4.50 -3.24 -1.50
C LEU A 29 5.89 -2.69 -1.82
N ILE A 30 6.59 -2.21 -0.80
CA ILE A 30 7.95 -1.69 -0.94
C ILE A 30 8.91 -2.79 -1.39
N TYR A 31 8.90 -3.94 -0.72
CA TYR A 31 9.74 -5.08 -1.07
C TYR A 31 9.45 -5.59 -2.48
N ARG A 32 8.17 -5.71 -2.81
CA ARG A 32 7.75 -6.13 -4.16
C ARG A 32 8.26 -5.16 -5.23
N ALA A 33 8.16 -3.88 -5.02
CA ALA A 33 8.64 -2.87 -5.96
C ALA A 33 10.16 -2.89 -6.09
N HIS A 34 10.88 -2.99 -4.99
CA HIS A 34 12.33 -3.06 -4.97
C HIS A 34 12.85 -4.28 -5.74
N PHE A 35 12.39 -5.48 -5.40
CA PHE A 35 12.84 -6.70 -6.04
C PHE A 35 12.29 -6.89 -7.46
N GLY A 36 11.12 -6.33 -7.76
CA GLY A 36 10.58 -6.33 -9.12
C GLY A 36 11.41 -5.51 -10.10
N MET A 37 12.11 -4.50 -9.63
CA MET A 37 12.98 -3.63 -10.44
C MET A 37 14.47 -3.87 -10.20
N ILE A 38 14.85 -4.95 -9.53
CA ILE A 38 16.26 -5.15 -9.14
C ILE A 38 17.22 -5.27 -10.32
N ARG A 39 16.73 -5.72 -11.48
CA ARG A 39 17.54 -5.82 -12.70
C ARG A 39 17.68 -4.49 -13.43
N SER A 40 16.76 -3.56 -13.22
CA SER A 40 16.75 -2.24 -13.81
C SER A 40 16.27 -1.22 -12.77
N PRO A 41 17.06 -0.99 -11.73
CA PRO A 41 16.65 -0.12 -10.64
C PRO A 41 16.57 1.34 -11.07
N ARG A 42 15.68 2.08 -10.44
CA ARG A 42 15.52 3.51 -10.67
C ARG A 42 16.28 4.32 -9.64
N PHE A 43 16.91 5.37 -10.11
CA PHE A 43 17.66 6.31 -9.28
C PHE A 43 17.31 7.75 -9.66
N THR A 44 17.50 8.66 -8.71
CA THR A 44 17.50 10.09 -9.04
C THR A 44 18.77 10.46 -9.79
N SER A 45 18.83 11.67 -10.36
CA SER A 45 20.06 12.23 -10.97
C SER A 45 21.24 12.31 -9.98
N ALA A 46 20.92 12.39 -8.67
CA ALA A 46 21.92 12.39 -7.58
C ALA A 46 22.31 10.97 -7.14
N GLY A 47 21.80 9.92 -7.76
CA GLY A 47 22.13 8.53 -7.42
C GLY A 47 21.34 7.92 -6.27
N LYS A 48 20.29 8.57 -5.78
CA LYS A 48 19.45 8.01 -4.72
C LYS A 48 18.47 6.97 -5.27
N PRO A 49 18.30 5.80 -4.62
CA PRO A 49 17.38 4.79 -5.09
C PRO A 49 15.93 5.23 -4.97
N THR A 50 15.12 4.96 -5.99
CA THR A 50 13.71 5.36 -6.06
C THR A 50 12.77 4.26 -6.54
N SER A 51 13.26 3.03 -6.75
CA SER A 51 12.45 1.92 -7.26
C SER A 51 11.24 1.62 -6.37
N ALA A 52 11.44 1.55 -5.06
CA ALA A 52 10.37 1.25 -4.11
C ALA A 52 9.33 2.38 -4.07
N VAL A 53 9.74 3.63 -4.00
CA VAL A 53 8.85 4.79 -4.03
C VAL A 53 8.03 4.81 -5.32
N TYR A 54 8.67 4.59 -6.45
CA TYR A 54 8.02 4.53 -7.75
C TYR A 54 6.95 3.44 -7.80
N GLY A 55 7.29 2.22 -7.38
CA GLY A 55 6.39 1.09 -7.42
C GLY A 55 5.20 1.25 -6.45
N VAL A 56 5.44 1.73 -5.24
CA VAL A 56 4.37 2.00 -4.26
C VAL A 56 3.43 3.08 -4.78
N THR A 57 3.98 4.17 -5.29
CA THR A 57 3.20 5.29 -5.85
C THR A 57 2.32 4.82 -6.99
N ASN A 58 2.87 4.07 -7.95
CA ASN A 58 2.10 3.52 -9.05
C ASN A 58 0.99 2.58 -8.59
N THR A 59 1.28 1.73 -7.61
CA THR A 59 0.28 0.81 -7.04
C THR A 59 -0.87 1.59 -6.39
N LEU A 60 -0.57 2.62 -5.62
CA LEU A 60 -1.59 3.46 -5.00
C LEU A 60 -2.46 4.17 -6.05
N PHE A 61 -1.85 4.78 -7.05
CA PHE A 61 -2.60 5.41 -8.15
C PHE A 61 -3.49 4.42 -8.88
N ASP A 62 -2.98 3.23 -9.14
CA ASP A 62 -3.73 2.19 -9.83
C ASP A 62 -4.95 1.73 -9.03
N ILE A 63 -4.78 1.52 -7.73
CA ILE A 63 -5.88 1.16 -6.82
C ILE A 63 -6.92 2.28 -6.76
N LEU A 64 -6.49 3.51 -6.55
CA LEU A 64 -7.39 4.66 -6.46
C LEU A 64 -8.18 4.86 -7.77
N LYS A 65 -7.54 4.69 -8.90
CA LYS A 65 -8.13 4.92 -10.20
C LYS A 65 -9.05 3.79 -10.67
N ARG A 66 -8.61 2.54 -10.51
CA ARG A 66 -9.32 1.36 -11.05
C ARG A 66 -10.31 0.75 -10.08
N GLN A 67 -9.98 0.71 -8.81
CA GLN A 67 -10.81 0.07 -7.79
C GLN A 67 -11.77 1.05 -7.11
N GLN A 68 -11.47 2.34 -7.15
CA GLN A 68 -12.28 3.40 -6.53
C GLN A 68 -12.72 3.04 -5.11
N PRO A 69 -11.75 2.81 -4.18
CA PRO A 69 -12.08 2.48 -2.81
C PRO A 69 -12.77 3.66 -2.11
N THR A 70 -13.69 3.36 -1.20
CA THR A 70 -14.26 4.39 -0.33
C THR A 70 -13.30 4.75 0.79
N HIS A 71 -12.50 3.78 1.23
CA HIS A 71 -11.49 3.93 2.26
C HIS A 71 -10.23 3.17 1.86
N ILE A 72 -9.08 3.75 2.13
CA ILE A 72 -7.79 3.12 1.91
C ILE A 72 -6.88 3.38 3.10
N ALA A 73 -6.15 2.38 3.51
CA ALA A 73 -5.14 2.50 4.54
C ALA A 73 -3.90 1.69 4.15
N VAL A 74 -2.75 2.22 4.47
CA VAL A 74 -1.47 1.56 4.24
C VAL A 74 -0.79 1.40 5.60
N ALA A 75 -0.45 0.18 5.96
CA ALA A 75 0.23 -0.13 7.21
C ALA A 75 1.72 -0.32 6.95
N PHE A 76 2.54 0.32 7.76
CA PHE A 76 4.00 0.16 7.73
C PHE A 76 4.48 -0.44 9.05
N ASP A 77 5.53 -1.26 8.98
CA ASP A 77 6.20 -1.73 10.18
C ASP A 77 6.96 -0.56 10.82
N THR A 78 6.89 -0.49 12.15
CA THR A 78 7.69 0.44 12.93
C THR A 78 8.99 -0.23 13.39
N GLU A 79 10.02 0.56 13.67
CA GLU A 79 11.26 0.05 14.27
C GLU A 79 11.05 -0.36 15.72
N GLU A 80 10.07 0.24 16.40
CA GLU A 80 9.76 -0.08 17.78
C GLU A 80 8.99 -1.41 17.88
N PRO A 81 9.28 -2.24 18.90
CA PRO A 81 8.55 -3.46 19.16
C PRO A 81 7.06 -3.18 19.41
N THR A 82 6.20 -3.94 18.74
CA THR A 82 4.75 -3.86 18.94
C THR A 82 4.31 -4.80 20.08
N PHE A 83 3.03 -4.72 20.45
CA PHE A 83 2.46 -5.68 21.43
C PHE A 83 2.64 -7.15 21.01
N ARG A 84 2.71 -7.43 19.71
CA ARG A 84 2.97 -8.80 19.20
C ARG A 84 4.39 -9.27 19.52
N HIS A 85 5.37 -8.37 19.47
CA HIS A 85 6.75 -8.66 19.87
C HIS A 85 6.82 -8.92 21.39
N GLU A 86 6.06 -8.17 22.19
CA GLU A 86 5.98 -8.36 23.64
C GLU A 86 5.30 -9.68 24.01
N GLN A 87 4.22 -10.06 23.30
CA GLN A 87 3.49 -11.30 23.54
C GLN A 87 4.18 -12.54 22.99
N PHE A 88 4.94 -12.39 21.92
CA PHE A 88 5.62 -13.48 21.24
C PHE A 88 7.00 -13.02 20.75
N SER A 89 8.03 -13.35 21.52
CA SER A 89 9.39 -12.89 21.27
C SER A 89 10.00 -13.34 19.93
N GLU A 90 9.49 -14.45 19.34
CA GLU A 90 9.93 -14.95 18.04
C GLU A 90 9.22 -14.25 16.86
N TYR A 91 8.27 -13.35 17.13
CA TYR A 91 7.57 -12.63 16.08
C TYR A 91 8.55 -11.78 15.26
N LYS A 92 8.67 -12.11 13.97
CA LYS A 92 9.61 -11.49 13.03
C LYS A 92 11.10 -11.63 13.38
N ALA A 93 11.47 -12.37 14.41
CA ALA A 93 12.88 -12.53 14.84
C ALA A 93 13.78 -13.19 13.78
N THR A 94 13.22 -14.02 12.88
CA THR A 94 13.95 -14.73 11.83
C THR A 94 14.00 -13.99 10.49
N ARG A 95 13.46 -12.78 10.41
CA ARG A 95 13.51 -11.99 9.18
C ARG A 95 14.91 -11.47 8.91
N ASP A 96 15.31 -11.54 7.65
CA ASP A 96 16.56 -10.97 7.18
C ASP A 96 16.57 -9.46 7.35
N LYS A 97 17.80 -8.91 7.48
CA LYS A 97 17.98 -7.46 7.57
C LYS A 97 17.44 -6.78 6.30
N GLN A 98 16.72 -5.69 6.51
CA GLN A 98 16.18 -4.87 5.43
C GLN A 98 17.30 -4.28 4.57
N PRO A 99 17.22 -4.35 3.22
CA PRO A 99 18.17 -3.68 2.34
C PRO A 99 18.24 -2.16 2.61
N GLU A 100 19.44 -1.58 2.57
CA GLU A 100 19.63 -0.14 2.79
C GLU A 100 18.87 0.73 1.79
N ASP A 101 18.81 0.32 0.52
CA ASP A 101 18.05 1.01 -0.52
C ASP A 101 16.57 1.15 -0.16
N ILE A 102 16.01 0.16 0.51
CA ILE A 102 14.63 0.20 1.02
C ILE A 102 14.54 1.15 2.21
N SER A 103 15.48 1.07 3.15
CA SER A 103 15.50 1.91 4.36
C SER A 103 15.53 3.40 4.03
N GLU A 104 16.24 3.81 3.00
CA GLU A 104 16.27 5.19 2.52
C GLU A 104 14.95 5.65 1.91
N GLN A 105 14.20 4.75 1.31
CA GLN A 105 12.96 5.08 0.59
C GLN A 105 11.71 5.10 1.47
N ILE A 106 11.72 4.44 2.63
CA ILE A 106 10.55 4.41 3.52
C ILE A 106 10.10 5.81 3.94
N PRO A 107 10.99 6.70 4.45
CA PRO A 107 10.59 8.05 4.79
C PRO A 107 10.03 8.84 3.60
N LEU A 108 10.60 8.65 2.42
CA LEU A 108 10.12 9.29 1.18
C LEU A 108 8.72 8.82 0.80
N SER A 109 8.43 7.54 1.00
CA SER A 109 7.09 6.99 0.75
C SER A 109 6.05 7.56 1.71
N LEU A 110 6.41 7.79 2.98
CA LEU A 110 5.53 8.33 4.00
C LEU A 110 5.22 9.82 3.83
N ILE A 111 6.13 10.60 3.26
CA ILE A 111 5.95 12.04 3.04
C ILE A 111 4.74 12.32 2.14
N HIS A 112 4.43 11.45 1.21
CA HIS A 112 3.40 11.65 0.20
C HIS A 112 2.06 10.98 0.55
N ILE A 113 1.97 10.36 1.68
CA ILE A 113 0.76 9.70 2.19
C ILE A 113 0.14 10.53 3.29
#